data_245437817e0bbdbc3943a45eebf79215
#
_entry.id   245437817e0bbdbc3943a45eebf79215
#
_cell.length_a   1.000
_cell.length_b   1.000
_cell.length_c   1.000
_cell.angle_alpha   90.00
_cell.angle_beta   90.00
_cell.angle_gamma   90.00
#
_symmetry.space_group_name_H-M   'P 1'
#
loop_
_entity.id
_entity.type
_entity.pdbx_description
1 polymer ?
#
loop_
_entity_poly.entity_id
_entity_poly.type
_entity_poly.pdbx_seq_one_letter_code
_entity_poly.pdbx_strand_id
1 'polypeptide(L)'
;MSQLFTTFAEEPNHPFYDVFLSVLNSTLRELSPLIMSQPNYRKRKWRSQKESYQEALDYMRGRQNGTITSIKTPWKKFNDAIADGIEWNSTTVIAARPGTGKTLIKDQIIREAFALNKSTSFRVLEFSLEMVGRVSAMRSFSSFIGRAYKYLCSADGVITDEDMAKCYAYAKKMIEHPIDIIDEPCTVTEFRETIAEYMDAHSVQKVDKAGKSYKEYTKTIITLDHSLLLKKAPFEKDKHDTLFALGEALTDLKRKYPIAFIVLSQLNRDIDRPERNEDGKYGNHILESDIYGSDALLQHADTVVGVNRPAKQKIQFYGVERYIIEDLSVLVFHFIKARNGDTRMSFMRAEFDKMQVSEMDTPPTQERKITTRS
;
A
#
# COMPACT_ATOMS: atom_id res chain seq x y z
N MET A 1 12.29 25.84 37.14
CA MET A 1 11.76 24.77 38.02
C MET A 1 12.85 23.89 38.62
N SER A 2 13.89 23.46 37.90
CA SER A 2 14.97 22.63 38.51
C SER A 2 15.74 23.32 39.62
N GLN A 3 16.01 24.61 39.55
CA GLN A 3 16.71 25.37 40.62
C GLN A 3 15.89 25.54 41.88
N LEU A 4 14.57 25.66 41.81
CA LEU A 4 13.68 25.72 42.98
C LEU A 4 13.61 24.37 43.70
N PHE A 5 13.67 23.24 42.96
CA PHE A 5 13.69 21.89 43.54
C PHE A 5 14.94 21.61 44.37
N THR A 6 16.11 22.10 43.95
CA THR A 6 17.37 21.91 44.65
C THR A 6 17.41 22.71 45.96
N THR A 7 16.89 23.94 45.98
CA THR A 7 16.91 24.83 47.14
C THR A 7 16.02 24.33 48.30
N PHE A 8 14.84 23.75 47.99
CA PHE A 8 13.95 23.25 49.05
C PHE A 8 14.28 21.83 49.54
N ALA A 9 15.05 21.04 48.77
CA ALA A 9 15.47 19.71 49.22
C ALA A 9 16.63 19.77 50.22
N GLU A 10 17.37 20.87 50.25
CA GLU A 10 18.55 21.04 51.11
C GLU A 10 18.27 21.80 52.44
N GLU A 11 17.08 22.43 52.59
CA GLU A 11 16.71 23.17 53.81
C GLU A 11 15.37 22.70 54.41
N PRO A 12 15.35 21.61 55.19
CA PRO A 12 14.11 21.08 55.77
C PRO A 12 13.44 21.98 56.83
N ASN A 13 14.09 23.04 57.29
CA ASN A 13 13.55 24.02 58.25
C ASN A 13 13.00 25.31 57.58
N HIS A 14 12.89 25.36 56.27
CA HIS A 14 12.34 26.50 55.57
C HIS A 14 10.82 26.65 55.83
N PRO A 15 10.29 27.85 56.14
CA PRO A 15 8.87 28.06 56.50
C PRO A 15 7.84 27.53 55.51
N PHE A 16 8.22 27.32 54.28
CA PHE A 16 7.35 26.80 53.20
C PHE A 16 7.58 25.31 52.88
N TYR A 17 8.43 24.60 53.63
CA TYR A 17 8.79 23.20 53.37
C TYR A 17 7.57 22.27 53.47
N ASP A 18 6.72 22.46 54.48
CA ASP A 18 5.51 21.67 54.68
C ASP A 18 4.46 21.93 53.61
N VAL A 19 4.35 23.19 53.13
CA VAL A 19 3.45 23.57 52.04
C VAL A 19 3.96 22.94 50.75
N PHE A 20 5.28 22.97 50.51
CA PHE A 20 5.90 22.34 49.34
C PHE A 20 5.67 20.82 49.31
N LEU A 21 5.89 20.13 50.45
CA LEU A 21 5.63 18.69 50.59
C LEU A 21 4.14 18.34 50.38
N SER A 22 3.25 19.19 50.90
CA SER A 22 1.80 19.01 50.72
C SER A 22 1.39 19.12 49.22
N VAL A 23 1.88 20.14 48.53
CA VAL A 23 1.63 20.34 47.09
C VAL A 23 2.29 19.21 46.30
N LEU A 24 3.52 18.81 46.59
CA LEU A 24 4.21 17.71 45.93
C LEU A 24 3.45 16.38 46.11
N ASN A 25 3.00 16.08 47.36
CA ASN A 25 2.24 14.88 47.63
C ASN A 25 0.84 14.88 46.99
N SER A 26 0.18 16.05 46.90
CA SER A 26 -1.08 16.21 46.16
C SER A 26 -0.86 15.95 44.69
N THR A 27 0.14 16.59 44.10
CA THR A 27 0.47 16.43 42.65
C THR A 27 0.91 14.99 42.34
N LEU A 28 1.68 14.34 43.20
CA LEU A 28 2.07 12.93 43.06
C LEU A 28 0.87 11.98 43.22
N ARG A 29 -0.12 12.32 44.06
CA ARG A 29 -1.37 11.55 44.17
C ARG A 29 -2.25 11.71 42.93
N GLU A 30 -2.31 12.88 42.31
CA GLU A 30 -3.04 13.10 41.07
C GLU A 30 -2.33 12.47 39.86
N LEU A 31 -1.00 12.48 39.84
CA LEU A 31 -0.19 11.86 38.78
C LEU A 31 0.00 10.34 38.99
N SER A 32 -0.19 9.82 40.22
CA SER A 32 -0.04 8.40 40.54
C SER A 32 -0.94 7.49 39.70
N PRO A 33 -2.21 7.80 39.41
CA PRO A 33 -3.03 7.00 38.48
C PRO A 33 -2.54 7.06 37.02
N LEU A 34 -1.90 8.16 36.63
CA LEU A 34 -1.31 8.36 35.27
C LEU A 34 0.06 7.68 35.13
N ILE A 35 0.85 7.66 36.23
CA ILE A 35 2.18 7.04 36.25
C ILE A 35 2.08 5.54 36.59
N MET A 36 1.08 5.13 37.38
CA MET A 36 0.78 3.74 37.73
C MET A 36 -0.22 3.06 36.78
N SER A 37 -0.62 3.66 35.71
CA SER A 37 -1.11 2.86 34.59
C SER A 37 0.10 2.03 34.12
N GLN A 38 0.36 0.93 34.82
CA GLN A 38 1.23 -0.14 34.34
C GLN A 38 0.88 -0.30 32.85
N PRO A 39 1.84 -0.28 31.92
CA PRO A 39 1.54 -0.65 30.57
C PRO A 39 0.75 -1.95 30.70
N ASN A 40 -0.49 -1.94 30.24
CA ASN A 40 -1.36 -3.10 30.27
C ASN A 40 -0.69 -4.15 29.41
N TYR A 41 0.27 -4.88 29.97
CA TYR A 41 0.92 -6.01 29.34
C TYR A 41 -0.18 -7.03 29.09
N ARG A 42 -0.86 -6.87 27.95
CA ARG A 42 -1.86 -7.79 27.47
C ARG A 42 -1.17 -9.15 27.38
N LYS A 43 -1.47 -10.05 28.31
CA LYS A 43 -0.94 -11.43 28.27
C LYS A 43 -1.19 -11.97 26.88
N ARG A 44 -0.11 -12.21 26.14
CA ARG A 44 -0.20 -12.79 24.79
C ARG A 44 -0.73 -14.20 24.94
N LYS A 45 -1.82 -14.52 24.25
CA LYS A 45 -2.35 -15.87 24.22
C LYS A 45 -1.48 -16.70 23.26
N TRP A 46 -1.07 -17.86 23.69
CA TRP A 46 -0.46 -18.86 22.82
C TRP A 46 -1.58 -19.66 22.13
N ARG A 47 -1.31 -20.13 20.92
CA ARG A 47 -2.14 -21.08 20.19
C ARG A 47 -1.46 -22.44 20.22
N SER A 48 -2.26 -23.52 20.22
CA SER A 48 -1.71 -24.87 20.06
C SER A 48 -1.35 -25.13 18.59
N GLN A 49 -0.42 -26.02 18.36
CA GLN A 49 -0.09 -26.46 17.01
C GLN A 49 -1.31 -27.12 16.33
N LYS A 50 -2.14 -27.85 17.09
CA LYS A 50 -3.37 -28.45 16.60
C LYS A 50 -4.34 -27.42 15.99
N GLU A 51 -4.55 -26.28 16.69
CA GLU A 51 -5.38 -25.19 16.19
C GLU A 51 -4.81 -24.59 14.91
N SER A 52 -3.48 -24.44 14.83
CA SER A 52 -2.81 -23.90 13.64
C SER A 52 -2.96 -24.82 12.42
N TYR A 53 -2.85 -26.13 12.61
CA TYR A 53 -3.06 -27.11 11.51
C TYR A 53 -4.53 -27.14 11.07
N GLN A 54 -5.47 -27.08 12.01
CA GLN A 54 -6.90 -27.05 11.67
C GLN A 54 -7.23 -25.80 10.84
N GLU A 55 -6.74 -24.61 11.25
CA GLU A 55 -6.92 -23.36 10.51
C GLU A 55 -6.33 -23.44 9.09
N ALA A 56 -5.15 -24.08 8.95
CA ALA A 56 -4.52 -24.26 7.63
C ALA A 56 -5.35 -25.20 6.73
N LEU A 57 -5.87 -26.30 7.27
CA LEU A 57 -6.73 -27.23 6.52
C LEU A 57 -8.04 -26.57 6.10
N ASP A 58 -8.64 -25.79 6.98
CA ASP A 58 -9.88 -25.05 6.67
C ASP A 58 -9.63 -23.98 5.59
N TYR A 59 -8.50 -23.27 5.66
CA TYR A 59 -8.06 -22.35 4.62
C TYR A 59 -7.88 -23.07 3.26
N MET A 60 -7.15 -24.18 3.24
CA MET A 60 -6.91 -24.97 2.00
C MET A 60 -8.25 -25.46 1.40
N ARG A 61 -9.16 -25.95 2.25
CA ARG A 61 -10.50 -26.38 1.80
C ARG A 61 -11.31 -25.21 1.25
N GLY A 62 -11.23 -24.05 1.90
CA GLY A 62 -11.86 -22.82 1.42
C GLY A 62 -11.33 -22.37 0.06
N ARG A 63 -10.02 -22.51 -0.18
CA ARG A 63 -9.39 -22.26 -1.48
C ARG A 63 -9.86 -23.28 -2.53
N GLN A 64 -9.89 -24.56 -2.18
CA GLN A 64 -10.28 -25.63 -3.07
C GLN A 64 -11.74 -25.49 -3.55
N ASN A 65 -12.66 -25.11 -2.68
CA ASN A 65 -14.08 -24.95 -3.02
C ASN A 65 -14.46 -23.51 -3.45
N GLY A 66 -13.49 -22.60 -3.54
CA GLY A 66 -13.69 -21.23 -4.00
C GLY A 66 -14.38 -20.29 -2.99
N THR A 67 -14.54 -20.68 -1.72
CA THR A 67 -15.08 -19.79 -0.68
C THR A 67 -14.05 -18.79 -0.15
N ILE A 68 -12.76 -19.12 -0.29
CA ILE A 68 -11.66 -18.21 -0.02
C ILE A 68 -10.97 -17.89 -1.35
N THR A 69 -11.03 -16.61 -1.75
CA THR A 69 -10.45 -16.11 -2.99
C THR A 69 -9.48 -14.97 -2.71
N SER A 70 -8.48 -14.79 -3.58
CA SER A 70 -7.68 -13.58 -3.65
C SER A 70 -8.35 -12.53 -4.51
N ILE A 71 -7.94 -11.27 -4.38
CA ILE A 71 -8.37 -10.18 -5.24
C ILE A 71 -7.67 -10.31 -6.59
N LYS A 72 -8.42 -10.61 -7.63
CA LYS A 72 -7.89 -10.65 -9.00
C LYS A 72 -7.57 -9.26 -9.48
N THR A 73 -6.39 -9.09 -10.02
CA THR A 73 -5.99 -7.91 -10.78
C THR A 73 -6.27 -8.12 -12.27
N PRO A 74 -6.23 -7.06 -13.11
CA PRO A 74 -6.43 -7.17 -14.55
C PRO A 74 -5.42 -8.06 -15.28
N TRP A 75 -4.31 -8.38 -14.62
CA TRP A 75 -3.16 -9.04 -15.23
C TRP A 75 -2.99 -10.46 -14.71
N LYS A 76 -3.09 -11.42 -15.62
CA LYS A 76 -2.95 -12.83 -15.28
C LYS A 76 -1.57 -13.15 -14.75
N LYS A 77 -0.50 -12.63 -15.40
CA LYS A 77 0.89 -12.87 -14.97
C LYS A 77 1.16 -12.27 -13.60
N PHE A 78 0.52 -11.15 -13.26
CA PHE A 78 0.56 -10.58 -11.92
C PHE A 78 -0.10 -11.53 -10.91
N ASN A 79 -1.31 -12.00 -11.20
CA ASN A 79 -2.04 -12.90 -10.31
C ASN A 79 -1.28 -14.24 -10.12
N ASP A 80 -0.72 -14.79 -11.20
CA ASP A 80 0.06 -16.03 -11.16
C ASP A 80 1.37 -15.88 -10.36
N ALA A 81 1.90 -14.66 -10.22
CA ALA A 81 3.09 -14.40 -9.41
C ALA A 81 2.81 -14.41 -7.90
N ILE A 82 1.56 -14.16 -7.48
CA ILE A 82 1.21 -13.94 -6.07
C ILE A 82 -0.07 -14.69 -5.69
N ALA A 83 0.02 -15.94 -5.27
CA ALA A 83 -1.09 -16.72 -4.70
C ALA A 83 -2.45 -16.50 -5.40
N ASP A 84 -2.45 -16.43 -6.74
CA ASP A 84 -3.65 -16.23 -7.57
C ASP A 84 -4.33 -14.86 -7.39
N GLY A 85 -3.56 -13.81 -7.06
CA GLY A 85 -4.00 -12.44 -6.84
C GLY A 85 -3.60 -11.90 -5.46
N ILE A 86 -4.03 -10.69 -5.14
CA ILE A 86 -3.72 -10.04 -3.86
C ILE A 86 -4.54 -10.72 -2.76
N GLU A 87 -3.87 -11.30 -1.77
CA GLU A 87 -4.52 -11.97 -0.65
C GLU A 87 -5.11 -10.97 0.35
N TRP A 88 -6.18 -11.40 1.03
CA TRP A 88 -6.66 -10.70 2.22
C TRP A 88 -5.66 -10.84 3.37
N ASN A 89 -5.66 -9.88 4.29
CA ASN A 89 -4.71 -9.79 5.40
C ASN A 89 -3.25 -9.69 4.92
N SER A 90 -3.03 -9.09 3.76
CA SER A 90 -1.71 -8.89 3.17
C SER A 90 -1.40 -7.43 2.83
N THR A 91 -0.12 -7.15 2.62
CA THR A 91 0.37 -5.85 2.17
C THR A 91 1.15 -6.02 0.89
N THR A 92 0.65 -5.42 -0.19
CA THR A 92 1.32 -5.32 -1.49
C THR A 92 1.90 -3.91 -1.64
N VAL A 93 3.20 -3.81 -1.84
CA VAL A 93 3.89 -2.55 -2.12
C VAL A 93 4.19 -2.47 -3.62
N ILE A 94 3.81 -1.37 -4.25
CA ILE A 94 4.16 -1.06 -5.65
C ILE A 94 5.11 0.12 -5.63
N ALA A 95 6.37 -0.10 -6.01
CA ALA A 95 7.42 0.89 -5.95
C ALA A 95 7.92 1.27 -7.35
N ALA A 96 8.06 2.57 -7.63
CA ALA A 96 8.58 3.06 -8.91
C ALA A 96 9.15 4.48 -8.79
N ARG A 97 9.92 4.90 -9.79
CA ARG A 97 10.32 6.31 -9.94
C ARG A 97 9.11 7.18 -10.31
N PRO A 98 9.14 8.48 -9.98
CA PRO A 98 8.11 9.43 -10.40
C PRO A 98 7.82 9.37 -11.91
N GLY A 99 6.54 9.43 -12.28
CA GLY A 99 6.11 9.41 -13.68
C GLY A 99 6.30 8.07 -14.39
N THR A 100 6.52 6.96 -13.67
CA THR A 100 6.56 5.60 -14.25
C THR A 100 5.17 4.98 -14.39
N GLY A 101 4.16 5.46 -13.62
CA GLY A 101 2.79 4.94 -13.73
C GLY A 101 2.28 4.22 -12.49
N LYS A 102 2.87 4.41 -11.29
CA LYS A 102 2.39 3.78 -10.04
C LYS A 102 0.90 3.97 -9.82
N THR A 103 0.46 5.24 -9.81
CA THR A 103 -0.94 5.60 -9.62
C THR A 103 -1.83 5.00 -10.71
N LEU A 104 -1.39 4.99 -11.98
CA LEU A 104 -2.10 4.35 -13.07
C LEU A 104 -2.36 2.85 -12.80
N ILE A 105 -1.34 2.14 -12.32
CA ILE A 105 -1.44 0.71 -11.97
C ILE A 105 -2.44 0.49 -10.84
N LYS A 106 -2.33 1.28 -9.75
CA LYS A 106 -3.27 1.23 -8.61
C LYS A 106 -4.69 1.54 -9.07
N ASP A 107 -4.88 2.62 -9.82
CA ASP A 107 -6.19 3.04 -10.31
C ASP A 107 -6.84 1.98 -11.22
N GLN A 108 -6.05 1.30 -12.05
CA GLN A 108 -6.56 0.21 -12.89
C GLN A 108 -6.95 -1.01 -12.07
N ILE A 109 -6.17 -1.40 -11.05
CA ILE A 109 -6.55 -2.48 -10.12
C ILE A 109 -7.90 -2.16 -9.49
N ILE A 110 -8.08 -0.97 -8.92
CA ILE A 110 -9.30 -0.59 -8.21
C ILE A 110 -10.50 -0.48 -9.18
N ARG A 111 -10.32 0.15 -10.32
CA ARG A 111 -11.36 0.32 -11.34
C ARG A 111 -11.95 -1.01 -11.82
N GLU A 112 -11.11 -2.03 -11.94
CA GLU A 112 -11.53 -3.34 -12.43
C GLU A 112 -11.83 -4.35 -11.32
N ALA A 113 -11.50 -4.02 -10.06
CA ALA A 113 -11.63 -4.95 -8.92
C ALA A 113 -13.04 -5.54 -8.78
N PHE A 114 -14.10 -4.72 -8.84
CA PHE A 114 -15.48 -5.19 -8.68
C PHE A 114 -15.96 -6.08 -9.83
N ALA A 115 -15.53 -5.78 -11.05
CA ALA A 115 -15.87 -6.59 -12.23
C ALA A 115 -15.18 -7.97 -12.22
N LEU A 116 -13.94 -8.01 -11.73
CA LEU A 116 -13.12 -9.22 -11.69
C LEU A 116 -13.42 -10.12 -10.48
N ASN A 117 -13.98 -9.57 -9.39
CA ASN A 117 -14.18 -10.27 -8.12
C ASN A 117 -15.64 -10.33 -7.68
N LYS A 118 -16.54 -10.63 -8.60
CA LYS A 118 -18.02 -10.62 -8.37
C LYS A 118 -18.50 -11.54 -7.26
N SER A 119 -17.77 -12.62 -6.97
CA SER A 119 -18.12 -13.58 -5.92
C SER A 119 -17.76 -13.12 -4.51
N THR A 120 -17.03 -12.01 -4.37
CA THR A 120 -16.56 -11.49 -3.08
C THR A 120 -17.17 -10.13 -2.81
N SER A 121 -17.83 -9.98 -1.67
CA SER A 121 -18.28 -8.66 -1.21
C SER A 121 -17.14 -7.97 -0.48
N PHE A 122 -16.80 -6.74 -0.90
CA PHE A 122 -15.74 -5.92 -0.30
C PHE A 122 -16.02 -4.43 -0.50
N ARG A 123 -15.29 -3.61 0.25
CA ARG A 123 -15.25 -2.16 0.10
C ARG A 123 -13.84 -1.72 -0.30
N VAL A 124 -13.72 -0.47 -0.72
CA VAL A 124 -12.43 0.17 -1.00
C VAL A 124 -12.33 1.48 -0.21
N LEU A 125 -11.21 1.70 0.47
CA LEU A 125 -10.85 2.97 1.08
C LEU A 125 -9.53 3.45 0.48
N GLU A 126 -9.58 4.57 -0.23
CA GLU A 126 -8.41 5.14 -0.90
C GLU A 126 -7.85 6.33 -0.12
N PHE A 127 -6.61 6.25 0.33
CA PHE A 127 -5.84 7.42 0.77
C PHE A 127 -5.09 7.99 -0.43
N SER A 128 -5.70 9.01 -1.07
CA SER A 128 -5.21 9.68 -2.28
C SER A 128 -4.49 10.98 -1.91
N LEU A 129 -3.32 10.87 -1.28
CA LEU A 129 -2.61 12.02 -0.72
C LEU A 129 -1.90 12.88 -1.78
N GLU A 130 -1.72 12.37 -3.00
CA GLU A 130 -1.07 13.08 -4.11
C GLU A 130 -2.07 13.83 -5.00
N MET A 131 -3.30 13.33 -5.13
CA MET A 131 -4.27 13.87 -6.07
C MET A 131 -5.67 13.96 -5.47
N VAL A 132 -6.35 15.06 -5.81
CA VAL A 132 -7.77 15.22 -5.46
C VAL A 132 -8.65 14.25 -6.25
N GLY A 133 -9.75 13.79 -5.63
CA GLY A 133 -10.64 12.76 -6.20
C GLY A 133 -11.15 13.07 -7.62
N ARG A 134 -11.37 14.35 -7.98
CA ARG A 134 -11.76 14.77 -9.34
C ARG A 134 -10.73 14.31 -10.40
N VAL A 135 -9.44 14.42 -10.13
CA VAL A 135 -8.39 14.04 -11.09
C VAL A 135 -8.38 12.52 -11.30
N SER A 136 -8.56 11.75 -10.24
CA SER A 136 -8.69 10.29 -10.32
C SER A 136 -9.91 9.87 -11.15
N ALA A 137 -11.08 10.50 -10.92
CA ALA A 137 -12.28 10.27 -11.71
C ALA A 137 -12.09 10.58 -13.20
N MET A 138 -11.46 11.71 -13.54
CA MET A 138 -11.16 12.08 -14.92
C MET A 138 -10.19 11.10 -15.61
N ARG A 139 -9.23 10.55 -14.89
CA ARG A 139 -8.35 9.47 -15.40
C ARG A 139 -9.15 8.20 -15.68
N SER A 140 -10.11 7.86 -14.83
CA SER A 140 -11.01 6.73 -15.06
C SER A 140 -11.91 6.93 -16.30
N PHE A 141 -12.43 8.14 -16.51
CA PHE A 141 -13.15 8.48 -17.74
C PHE A 141 -12.25 8.35 -18.98
N SER A 142 -11.03 8.91 -18.96
CA SER A 142 -10.06 8.79 -20.05
C SER A 142 -9.85 7.33 -20.44
N SER A 143 -9.63 6.47 -19.45
CA SER A 143 -9.47 5.03 -19.68
C SER A 143 -10.73 4.40 -20.29
N PHE A 144 -11.91 4.73 -19.76
CA PHE A 144 -13.17 4.11 -20.18
C PHE A 144 -13.57 4.48 -21.61
N ILE A 145 -13.46 5.78 -21.97
CA ILE A 145 -13.83 6.24 -23.32
C ILE A 145 -12.70 6.05 -24.34
N GLY A 146 -11.49 5.64 -23.91
CA GLY A 146 -10.34 5.44 -24.80
C GLY A 146 -9.77 6.73 -25.39
N ARG A 147 -9.98 7.89 -24.72
CA ARG A 147 -9.47 9.20 -25.14
C ARG A 147 -8.33 9.64 -24.24
N ALA A 148 -7.41 10.43 -24.80
CA ALA A 148 -6.32 11.00 -24.00
C ALA A 148 -6.84 11.90 -22.89
N TYR A 149 -6.22 11.85 -21.69
CA TYR A 149 -6.60 12.67 -20.54
C TYR A 149 -6.68 14.17 -20.87
N LYS A 150 -5.74 14.68 -21.69
CA LYS A 150 -5.74 16.07 -22.14
C LYS A 150 -7.01 16.47 -22.92
N TYR A 151 -7.63 15.50 -23.62
CA TYR A 151 -8.91 15.72 -24.32
C TYR A 151 -10.03 16.08 -23.35
N LEU A 152 -10.08 15.42 -22.20
CA LEU A 152 -11.07 15.72 -21.15
C LEU A 152 -10.82 17.05 -20.41
N CYS A 153 -9.60 17.60 -20.54
CA CYS A 153 -9.24 18.91 -20.00
C CYS A 153 -9.39 20.03 -21.01
N SER A 154 -9.81 19.72 -22.24
CA SER A 154 -9.93 20.73 -23.31
C SER A 154 -11.15 21.63 -23.09
N ALA A 155 -11.01 22.91 -23.45
CA ALA A 155 -12.08 23.89 -23.47
C ALA A 155 -12.77 23.95 -24.85
N ASP A 156 -13.72 24.84 -25.00
CA ASP A 156 -14.31 25.24 -26.28
C ASP A 156 -15.05 24.12 -27.04
N GLY A 157 -15.76 23.23 -26.32
CA GLY A 157 -16.65 22.25 -26.93
C GLY A 157 -15.93 21.11 -27.67
N VAL A 158 -14.67 20.84 -27.31
CA VAL A 158 -13.89 19.73 -27.90
C VAL A 158 -14.45 18.37 -27.46
N ILE A 159 -14.97 18.26 -26.23
CA ILE A 159 -15.60 17.03 -25.73
C ILE A 159 -16.97 16.91 -26.40
N THR A 160 -17.19 15.78 -27.11
CA THR A 160 -18.46 15.51 -27.80
C THR A 160 -19.57 15.11 -26.81
N ASP A 161 -20.83 15.35 -27.18
CA ASP A 161 -22.00 14.90 -26.41
C ASP A 161 -22.01 13.37 -26.24
N GLU A 162 -21.54 12.62 -27.26
CA GLU A 162 -21.41 11.17 -27.18
C GLU A 162 -20.41 10.75 -26.10
N ASP A 163 -19.23 11.37 -26.07
CA ASP A 163 -18.22 11.06 -25.05
C ASP A 163 -18.70 11.48 -23.65
N MET A 164 -19.41 12.61 -23.53
CA MET A 164 -20.05 13.00 -22.27
C MET A 164 -21.10 12.00 -21.83
N ALA A 165 -21.96 11.51 -22.74
CA ALA A 165 -22.96 10.47 -22.42
C ALA A 165 -22.30 9.18 -21.93
N LYS A 166 -21.18 8.74 -22.54
CA LYS A 166 -20.38 7.61 -22.07
C LYS A 166 -19.81 7.84 -20.65
N CYS A 167 -19.30 9.04 -20.38
CA CYS A 167 -18.80 9.40 -19.05
C CYS A 167 -19.92 9.37 -18.00
N TYR A 168 -21.12 9.88 -18.30
CA TYR A 168 -22.26 9.80 -17.40
C TYR A 168 -22.69 8.36 -17.11
N ALA A 169 -22.77 7.52 -18.16
CA ALA A 169 -23.13 6.11 -18.01
C ALA A 169 -22.10 5.37 -17.14
N TYR A 170 -20.82 5.64 -17.35
CA TYR A 170 -19.74 5.07 -16.54
C TYR A 170 -19.80 5.57 -15.09
N ALA A 171 -19.98 6.87 -14.87
CA ALA A 171 -20.09 7.44 -13.52
C ALA A 171 -21.25 6.81 -12.75
N LYS A 172 -22.42 6.68 -13.39
CA LYS A 172 -23.59 6.03 -12.78
C LYS A 172 -23.29 4.62 -12.29
N LYS A 173 -22.53 3.85 -13.07
CA LYS A 173 -22.09 2.50 -12.68
C LYS A 173 -21.07 2.53 -11.53
N MET A 174 -20.10 3.44 -11.58
CA MET A 174 -19.03 3.49 -10.59
C MET A 174 -19.51 4.00 -9.21
N ILE A 175 -20.50 4.87 -9.17
CA ILE A 175 -21.11 5.38 -7.93
C ILE A 175 -21.79 4.25 -7.12
N GLU A 176 -22.22 3.17 -7.76
CA GLU A 176 -22.81 2.01 -7.09
C GLU A 176 -21.76 1.17 -6.31
N HIS A 177 -20.48 1.35 -6.60
CA HIS A 177 -19.42 0.63 -5.90
C HIS A 177 -19.07 1.32 -4.57
N PRO A 178 -18.90 0.57 -3.49
CA PRO A 178 -18.56 1.12 -2.17
C PRO A 178 -17.07 1.52 -2.12
N ILE A 179 -16.75 2.66 -2.71
CA ILE A 179 -15.41 3.28 -2.74
C ILE A 179 -15.49 4.60 -1.99
N ASP A 180 -14.70 4.74 -0.94
CA ASP A 180 -14.55 5.97 -0.18
C ASP A 180 -13.11 6.51 -0.34
N ILE A 181 -12.96 7.83 -0.40
CA ILE A 181 -11.69 8.49 -0.71
C ILE A 181 -11.37 9.50 0.41
N ILE A 182 -10.12 9.47 0.86
CA ILE A 182 -9.52 10.45 1.76
C ILE A 182 -8.40 11.13 0.98
N ASP A 183 -8.53 12.42 0.73
CA ASP A 183 -7.54 13.22 -0.01
C ASP A 183 -6.85 14.28 0.87
N GLU A 184 -6.97 14.14 2.19
CA GLU A 184 -6.28 14.97 3.18
C GLU A 184 -5.01 14.27 3.70
N PRO A 185 -3.84 14.94 3.70
CA PRO A 185 -2.61 14.39 4.25
C PRO A 185 -2.71 14.17 5.77
N CYS A 186 -2.37 12.96 6.22
CA CYS A 186 -2.45 12.53 7.61
C CYS A 186 -1.12 11.99 8.12
N THR A 187 -0.96 11.89 9.45
CA THR A 187 0.10 11.14 10.14
C THR A 187 -0.21 9.63 10.13
N VAL A 188 0.76 8.80 10.51
CA VAL A 188 0.53 7.35 10.65
C VAL A 188 -0.49 7.04 11.74
N THR A 189 -0.52 7.85 12.81
CA THR A 189 -1.52 7.68 13.89
C THR A 189 -2.93 7.95 13.37
N GLU A 190 -3.14 9.08 12.69
CA GLU A 190 -4.43 9.43 12.08
C GLU A 190 -4.86 8.40 11.04
N PHE A 191 -3.93 7.93 10.18
CA PHE A 191 -4.17 6.84 9.24
C PHE A 191 -4.69 5.57 9.93
N ARG A 192 -4.05 5.17 11.03
CA ARG A 192 -4.43 3.98 11.81
C ARG A 192 -5.80 4.13 12.46
N GLU A 193 -6.08 5.28 13.07
CA GLU A 193 -7.35 5.60 13.73
C GLU A 193 -8.49 5.66 12.72
N THR A 194 -8.30 6.37 11.61
CA THR A 194 -9.29 6.46 10.54
C THR A 194 -9.66 5.10 9.97
N ILE A 195 -8.69 4.22 9.75
CA ILE A 195 -8.97 2.85 9.31
C ILE A 195 -9.75 2.07 10.37
N ALA A 196 -9.39 2.20 11.65
CA ALA A 196 -10.10 1.51 12.71
C ALA A 196 -11.56 1.96 12.81
N GLU A 197 -11.82 3.25 12.74
CA GLU A 197 -13.17 3.84 12.71
C GLU A 197 -13.95 3.38 11.46
N TYR A 198 -13.32 3.41 10.29
CA TYR A 198 -13.94 2.95 9.05
C TYR A 198 -14.35 1.48 9.11
N MET A 199 -13.46 0.62 9.61
CA MET A 199 -13.74 -0.82 9.77
C MET A 199 -14.87 -1.05 10.78
N ASP A 200 -14.90 -0.29 11.88
CA ASP A 200 -15.95 -0.39 12.89
C ASP A 200 -17.31 0.11 12.35
N ALA A 201 -17.33 1.20 11.60
CA ALA A 201 -18.53 1.76 10.98
C ALA A 201 -19.17 0.80 9.95
N HIS A 202 -18.34 -0.01 9.27
CA HIS A 202 -18.79 -0.97 8.26
C HIS A 202 -18.77 -2.42 8.74
N SER A 203 -18.79 -2.66 10.07
CA SER A 203 -18.91 -3.98 10.66
C SER A 203 -20.39 -4.35 10.90
N VAL A 204 -20.65 -5.65 10.93
CA VAL A 204 -21.99 -6.21 11.25
C VAL A 204 -21.91 -6.97 12.56
N GLN A 205 -22.85 -6.71 13.48
CA GLN A 205 -22.96 -7.51 14.70
C GLN A 205 -23.54 -8.88 14.35
N LYS A 206 -22.85 -9.94 14.74
CA LYS A 206 -23.30 -11.33 14.61
C LYS A 206 -23.27 -12.03 15.96
N VAL A 207 -24.03 -13.12 16.04
CA VAL A 207 -24.07 -13.99 17.22
C VAL A 207 -23.55 -15.36 16.82
N ASP A 208 -22.61 -15.90 17.57
CA ASP A 208 -22.09 -17.26 17.36
C ASP A 208 -23.08 -18.34 17.84
N LYS A 209 -22.73 -19.60 17.58
CA LYS A 209 -23.55 -20.75 18.00
C LYS A 209 -23.71 -20.90 19.53
N ALA A 210 -22.85 -20.23 20.30
CA ALA A 210 -22.88 -20.20 21.76
C ALA A 210 -23.68 -18.99 22.30
N GLY A 211 -24.31 -18.18 21.44
CA GLY A 211 -25.04 -16.98 21.82
C GLY A 211 -24.18 -15.75 22.12
N LYS A 212 -22.87 -15.81 21.83
CA LYS A 212 -21.95 -14.68 22.06
C LYS A 212 -21.93 -13.74 20.87
N SER A 213 -22.18 -12.46 21.12
CA SER A 213 -22.08 -11.42 20.10
C SER A 213 -20.63 -11.13 19.70
N TYR A 214 -20.38 -10.98 18.40
CA TYR A 214 -19.09 -10.56 17.84
C TYR A 214 -19.30 -9.63 16.64
N LYS A 215 -18.28 -8.80 16.32
CA LYS A 215 -18.26 -7.98 15.11
C LYS A 215 -17.67 -8.80 13.96
N GLU A 216 -18.39 -8.89 12.85
CA GLU A 216 -17.85 -9.35 11.58
C GLU A 216 -17.50 -8.14 10.73
N TYR A 217 -16.23 -8.02 10.38
CA TYR A 217 -15.72 -6.90 9.58
C TYR A 217 -15.85 -7.20 8.08
N THR A 218 -16.29 -6.20 7.33
CA THR A 218 -16.33 -6.29 5.86
C THR A 218 -14.92 -6.31 5.30
N LYS A 219 -14.64 -7.20 4.36
CA LYS A 219 -13.38 -7.22 3.61
C LYS A 219 -13.15 -5.86 2.94
N THR A 220 -11.96 -5.30 3.09
CA THR A 220 -11.67 -3.94 2.60
C THR A 220 -10.30 -3.89 1.89
N ILE A 221 -10.28 -3.36 0.68
CA ILE A 221 -9.03 -2.97 0.00
C ILE A 221 -8.70 -1.56 0.48
N ILE A 222 -7.50 -1.36 1.01
CA ILE A 222 -7.04 -0.03 1.41
C ILE A 222 -5.83 0.34 0.57
N THR A 223 -5.92 1.48 -0.14
CA THR A 223 -4.80 2.00 -0.93
C THR A 223 -4.17 3.21 -0.24
N LEU A 224 -2.86 3.36 -0.39
CA LEU A 224 -2.11 4.53 0.06
C LEU A 224 -1.25 5.06 -1.08
N ASP A 225 -1.62 6.21 -1.65
CA ASP A 225 -0.92 6.89 -2.73
C ASP A 225 -0.39 8.25 -2.27
N HIS A 226 0.90 8.38 -1.90
CA HIS A 226 1.88 7.33 -1.64
C HIS A 226 2.49 7.48 -0.24
N SER A 227 3.20 6.46 0.24
CA SER A 227 3.73 6.38 1.61
C SER A 227 4.57 7.58 2.07
N LEU A 228 5.30 8.24 1.15
CA LEU A 228 6.14 9.41 1.47
C LEU A 228 5.34 10.71 1.69
N LEU A 229 4.06 10.75 1.38
CA LEU A 229 3.18 11.92 1.61
C LEU A 229 2.55 11.92 3.01
N LEU A 230 2.64 10.83 3.76
CA LEU A 230 2.24 10.84 5.15
C LEU A 230 3.01 11.93 5.91
N LYS A 231 2.30 12.66 6.77
CA LYS A 231 2.93 13.68 7.62
C LYS A 231 3.77 13.00 8.70
N LYS A 232 4.90 13.63 9.01
CA LYS A 232 5.75 13.23 10.14
C LYS A 232 5.06 13.62 11.44
N ALA A 233 4.97 12.69 12.39
CA ALA A 233 4.50 13.00 13.74
C ALA A 233 5.57 13.80 14.52
N PRO A 234 5.19 14.59 15.54
CA PRO A 234 6.13 15.44 16.30
C PRO A 234 7.29 14.67 16.95
N PHE A 235 7.10 13.41 17.31
CA PHE A 235 8.10 12.56 17.95
C PHE A 235 8.98 11.79 16.96
N GLU A 236 8.65 11.78 15.66
CA GLU A 236 9.46 11.15 14.61
C GLU A 236 10.60 12.08 14.20
N LYS A 237 11.81 11.55 14.07
CA LYS A 237 13.00 12.32 13.72
C LYS A 237 13.02 12.66 12.22
N ASP A 238 12.72 11.67 11.40
CA ASP A 238 12.80 11.79 9.95
C ASP A 238 11.74 10.91 9.25
N LYS A 239 11.79 10.87 7.94
CA LYS A 239 10.86 10.11 7.11
C LYS A 239 11.02 8.59 7.26
N HIS A 240 12.20 8.15 7.68
CA HIS A 240 12.48 6.74 7.93
C HIS A 240 11.68 6.24 9.15
N ASP A 241 11.65 7.04 10.23
CA ASP A 241 10.82 6.74 11.40
C ASP A 241 9.33 6.64 11.02
N THR A 242 8.84 7.58 10.17
CA THR A 242 7.46 7.53 9.64
C THR A 242 7.18 6.23 8.89
N LEU A 243 8.12 5.76 8.06
CA LEU A 243 7.94 4.53 7.30
C LEU A 243 7.99 3.27 8.17
N PHE A 244 8.81 3.26 9.23
CA PHE A 244 8.79 2.18 10.23
C PHE A 244 7.46 2.14 10.97
N ALA A 245 6.98 3.28 11.46
CA ALA A 245 5.67 3.38 12.10
C ALA A 245 4.54 2.93 11.18
N LEU A 246 4.61 3.28 9.88
CA LEU A 246 3.67 2.79 8.88
C LEU A 246 3.73 1.25 8.75
N GLY A 247 4.92 0.66 8.64
CA GLY A 247 5.10 -0.78 8.54
C GLY A 247 4.46 -1.54 9.72
N GLU A 248 4.67 -1.04 10.95
CA GLU A 248 4.04 -1.58 12.15
C GLU A 248 2.51 -1.43 12.10
N ALA A 249 2.01 -0.24 11.74
CA ALA A 249 0.57 0.02 11.61
C ALA A 249 -0.10 -0.92 10.60
N LEU A 250 0.49 -1.11 9.41
CA LEU A 250 0.00 -2.03 8.39
C LEU A 250 -0.06 -3.47 8.92
N THR A 251 0.98 -3.90 9.66
CA THR A 251 1.03 -5.24 10.25
C THR A 251 -0.04 -5.45 11.32
N ASP A 252 -0.26 -4.48 12.19
CA ASP A 252 -1.27 -4.55 13.25
C ASP A 252 -2.68 -4.56 12.66
N LEU A 253 -2.95 -3.67 11.70
CA LEU A 253 -4.25 -3.54 11.06
C LEU A 253 -4.64 -4.79 10.27
N LYS A 254 -3.74 -5.35 9.45
CA LYS A 254 -4.05 -6.58 8.69
C LYS A 254 -4.18 -7.84 9.55
N ARG A 255 -3.64 -7.83 10.78
CA ARG A 255 -3.88 -8.90 11.76
C ARG A 255 -5.23 -8.78 12.44
N LYS A 256 -5.73 -7.56 12.58
CA LYS A 256 -6.99 -7.26 13.27
C LYS A 256 -8.20 -7.33 12.35
N TYR A 257 -8.04 -6.91 11.09
CA TYR A 257 -9.10 -6.72 10.12
C TYR A 257 -8.82 -7.48 8.81
N PRO A 258 -9.86 -7.89 8.07
CA PRO A 258 -9.71 -8.53 6.76
C PRO A 258 -9.37 -7.48 5.67
N ILE A 259 -8.18 -6.91 5.75
CA ILE A 259 -7.71 -5.83 4.89
C ILE A 259 -6.66 -6.36 3.90
N ALA A 260 -6.79 -5.95 2.63
CA ALA A 260 -5.73 -6.03 1.64
C ALA A 260 -5.17 -4.63 1.40
N PHE A 261 -3.92 -4.40 1.78
CA PHE A 261 -3.24 -3.13 1.54
C PHE A 261 -2.54 -3.09 0.18
N ILE A 262 -2.71 -1.98 -0.55
CA ILE A 262 -1.94 -1.63 -1.75
C ILE A 262 -1.25 -0.29 -1.46
N VAL A 263 0.04 -0.34 -1.18
CA VAL A 263 0.84 0.83 -0.79
C VAL A 263 1.75 1.22 -1.92
N LEU A 264 1.64 2.46 -2.40
CA LEU A 264 2.58 3.00 -3.38
C LEU A 264 3.80 3.58 -2.68
N SER A 265 4.97 3.28 -3.21
CA SER A 265 6.26 3.76 -2.70
C SER A 265 7.14 4.30 -3.84
N GLN A 266 8.22 4.96 -3.49
CA GLN A 266 9.19 5.45 -4.47
C GLN A 266 10.45 4.59 -4.47
N LEU A 267 11.10 4.53 -5.64
CA LEU A 267 12.46 4.02 -5.75
C LEU A 267 13.46 5.14 -5.50
N ASN A 268 14.60 4.77 -4.91
CA ASN A 268 15.74 5.66 -4.71
C ASN A 268 16.25 6.20 -6.06
N ARG A 269 16.94 7.34 -6.01
CA ARG A 269 17.59 7.93 -7.20
C ARG A 269 18.77 7.11 -7.71
N ASP A 270 19.29 6.20 -6.89
CA ASP A 270 20.44 5.35 -7.26
C ASP A 270 20.17 4.46 -8.47
N ILE A 271 18.91 4.09 -8.72
CA ILE A 271 18.52 3.36 -9.93
C ILE A 271 18.75 4.16 -11.22
N ASP A 272 18.81 5.51 -11.12
CA ASP A 272 19.04 6.41 -12.28
C ASP A 272 20.53 6.67 -12.53
N ARG A 273 21.45 6.11 -11.72
CA ARG A 273 22.90 6.32 -11.87
C ARG A 273 23.40 5.72 -13.19
N PRO A 274 24.26 6.46 -13.95
CA PRO A 274 24.79 5.97 -15.23
C PRO A 274 25.44 4.59 -15.16
N GLU A 275 26.16 4.31 -14.07
CA GLU A 275 26.88 3.04 -13.85
C GLU A 275 25.94 1.84 -13.80
N ARG A 276 24.67 2.06 -13.45
CA ARG A 276 23.64 1.03 -13.44
C ARG A 276 23.00 0.80 -14.80
N ASN A 277 23.13 1.80 -15.69
CA ASN A 277 22.59 1.77 -17.05
C ASN A 277 23.59 1.22 -18.06
N GLU A 278 24.87 1.12 -17.66
CA GLU A 278 25.92 0.55 -18.49
C GLU A 278 25.75 -0.96 -18.58
N ASP A 279 25.71 -1.44 -19.78
CA ASP A 279 25.72 -2.84 -20.30
C ASP A 279 25.66 -3.99 -19.30
N GLY A 280 24.59 -4.05 -18.52
CA GLY A 280 24.20 -5.28 -17.83
C GLY A 280 25.12 -5.80 -16.72
N LYS A 281 26.27 -5.13 -16.45
CA LYS A 281 27.23 -5.57 -15.45
C LYS A 281 26.67 -5.50 -14.03
N TYR A 282 25.76 -4.57 -13.76
CA TYR A 282 25.11 -4.38 -12.46
C TYR A 282 23.58 -4.56 -12.52
N GLY A 283 23.08 -5.14 -13.62
CA GLY A 283 21.65 -5.37 -13.82
C GLY A 283 20.84 -4.08 -13.78
N ASN A 284 20.47 -3.52 -14.92
CA ASN A 284 19.57 -2.40 -15.07
C ASN A 284 18.16 -2.68 -14.52
N HIS A 285 18.01 -3.66 -13.63
CA HIS A 285 16.78 -4.07 -13.00
C HIS A 285 16.69 -3.51 -11.57
N ILE A 286 15.49 -3.48 -11.06
CA ILE A 286 15.20 -2.99 -9.70
C ILE A 286 15.71 -4.02 -8.69
N LEU A 287 16.44 -3.54 -7.69
CA LEU A 287 16.92 -4.30 -6.53
C LEU A 287 16.12 -3.91 -5.27
N GLU A 288 16.15 -4.76 -4.25
CA GLU A 288 15.54 -4.45 -2.94
C GLU A 288 16.05 -3.13 -2.37
N SER A 289 17.36 -2.86 -2.50
CA SER A 289 18.00 -1.62 -2.04
C SER A 289 17.52 -0.35 -2.76
N ASP A 290 16.86 -0.48 -3.90
CA ASP A 290 16.35 0.67 -4.65
C ASP A 290 15.03 1.21 -4.07
N ILE A 291 14.37 0.48 -3.20
CA ILE A 291 13.11 0.92 -2.58
C ILE A 291 13.45 1.92 -1.48
N TYR A 292 12.86 3.11 -1.54
CA TYR A 292 13.06 4.13 -0.51
C TYR A 292 12.53 3.65 0.85
N GLY A 293 13.37 3.68 1.88
CA GLY A 293 13.04 3.11 3.19
C GLY A 293 12.86 1.59 3.13
N SER A 294 13.68 0.90 2.31
CA SER A 294 13.56 -0.53 2.00
C SER A 294 13.36 -1.40 3.24
N ASP A 295 14.14 -1.18 4.29
CA ASP A 295 14.07 -2.01 5.50
C ASP A 295 12.69 -1.95 6.16
N ALA A 296 12.09 -0.75 6.26
CA ALA A 296 10.80 -0.56 6.90
C ALA A 296 9.65 -1.20 6.11
N LEU A 297 9.55 -0.91 4.81
CA LEU A 297 8.44 -1.41 3.99
C LEU A 297 8.63 -2.87 3.57
N LEU A 298 9.88 -3.29 3.23
CA LEU A 298 10.18 -4.66 2.84
C LEU A 298 9.92 -5.67 3.95
N GLN A 299 10.26 -5.34 5.21
CA GLN A 299 10.03 -6.24 6.34
C GLN A 299 8.54 -6.53 6.55
N HIS A 300 7.68 -5.53 6.39
CA HIS A 300 6.26 -5.60 6.68
C HIS A 300 5.38 -5.99 5.48
N ALA A 301 5.88 -5.83 4.24
CA ALA A 301 5.18 -6.23 3.03
C ALA A 301 5.19 -7.74 2.81
N ASP A 302 4.10 -8.28 2.28
CA ASP A 302 4.00 -9.68 1.84
C ASP A 302 4.41 -9.81 0.38
N THR A 303 4.08 -8.81 -0.43
CA THR A 303 4.46 -8.71 -1.85
C THR A 303 5.07 -7.33 -2.11
N VAL A 304 6.16 -7.29 -2.87
CA VAL A 304 6.79 -6.06 -3.33
C VAL A 304 7.02 -6.14 -4.83
N VAL A 305 6.40 -5.20 -5.55
CA VAL A 305 6.50 -5.10 -7.01
C VAL A 305 7.19 -3.79 -7.36
N GLY A 306 8.40 -3.89 -7.87
CA GLY A 306 9.10 -2.76 -8.47
C GLY A 306 8.62 -2.55 -9.91
N VAL A 307 8.29 -1.32 -10.28
CA VAL A 307 7.87 -0.99 -11.64
C VAL A 307 8.90 -0.09 -12.30
N ASN A 308 9.42 -0.53 -13.43
CA ASN A 308 10.36 0.24 -14.23
C ASN A 308 9.81 0.56 -15.62
N ARG A 309 10.28 1.66 -16.18
CA ARG A 309 10.04 2.10 -17.56
C ARG A 309 11.40 2.33 -18.22
N PRO A 310 12.07 1.25 -18.71
CA PRO A 310 13.49 1.30 -19.09
C PRO A 310 13.78 2.34 -20.18
N ALA A 311 12.93 2.45 -21.19
CA ALA A 311 13.14 3.42 -22.26
C ALA A 311 13.14 4.89 -21.77
N LYS A 312 12.42 5.22 -20.69
CA LYS A 312 12.48 6.55 -20.04
C LYS A 312 13.87 6.85 -19.47
N GLN A 313 14.56 5.81 -19.03
CA GLN A 313 15.93 5.87 -18.48
C GLN A 313 16.99 5.68 -19.58
N LYS A 314 16.57 5.61 -20.86
CA LYS A 314 17.44 5.36 -22.02
C LYS A 314 18.15 3.99 -21.95
N ILE A 315 17.55 3.02 -21.28
CA ILE A 315 18.05 1.66 -21.19
C ILE A 315 17.60 0.91 -22.44
N GLN A 316 18.55 0.47 -23.25
CA GLN A 316 18.31 -0.32 -24.45
C GLN A 316 18.22 -1.83 -24.15
N PHE A 317 19.06 -2.31 -23.25
CA PHE A 317 19.10 -3.73 -22.84
C PHE A 317 18.77 -3.84 -21.36
N TYR A 318 17.65 -4.49 -21.06
CA TYR A 318 17.12 -4.52 -19.71
C TYR A 318 17.35 -5.87 -19.01
N GLY A 319 17.87 -5.80 -17.79
CA GLY A 319 18.11 -6.96 -16.95
C GLY A 319 19.30 -7.82 -17.38
N VAL A 320 19.56 -8.87 -16.60
CA VAL A 320 20.66 -9.81 -16.83
C VAL A 320 20.48 -10.58 -18.14
N GLU A 321 19.24 -10.83 -18.53
CA GLU A 321 18.85 -11.51 -19.77
C GLU A 321 18.92 -10.61 -20.99
N ARG A 322 19.26 -9.32 -20.83
CA ARG A 322 19.44 -8.32 -21.88
C ARG A 322 18.23 -8.25 -22.86
N TYR A 323 17.03 -8.02 -22.31
CA TYR A 323 15.85 -7.79 -23.11
C TYR A 323 15.95 -6.47 -23.87
N ILE A 324 15.68 -6.49 -25.18
CA ILE A 324 15.75 -5.32 -26.06
C ILE A 324 14.50 -4.46 -25.83
N ILE A 325 14.67 -3.24 -25.37
CA ILE A 325 13.58 -2.28 -25.12
C ILE A 325 13.52 -1.29 -26.27
N GLU A 326 12.50 -1.42 -27.09
CA GLU A 326 12.36 -0.64 -28.33
C GLU A 326 11.52 0.63 -28.17
N ASP A 327 10.59 0.66 -27.22
CA ASP A 327 9.67 1.79 -27.08
C ASP A 327 9.37 2.24 -25.65
N LEU A 328 8.80 3.44 -25.51
CA LEU A 328 8.43 4.07 -24.25
C LEU A 328 7.19 3.45 -23.59
N SER A 329 6.46 2.60 -24.28
CA SER A 329 5.24 1.96 -23.76
C SER A 329 5.57 0.76 -22.87
N VAL A 330 6.78 0.20 -22.97
CA VAL A 330 7.18 -0.97 -22.20
C VAL A 330 7.37 -0.61 -20.72
N LEU A 331 6.62 -1.29 -19.85
CA LEU A 331 6.83 -1.35 -18.42
C LEU A 331 7.31 -2.75 -18.01
N VAL A 332 8.12 -2.80 -16.98
CA VAL A 332 8.56 -4.07 -16.38
C VAL A 332 8.09 -4.12 -14.94
N PHE A 333 7.34 -5.16 -14.59
CA PHE A 333 6.96 -5.47 -13.22
C PHE A 333 7.97 -6.48 -12.66
N HIS A 334 8.71 -6.07 -11.64
CA HIS A 334 9.60 -6.92 -10.88
C HIS A 334 8.95 -7.35 -9.58
N PHE A 335 8.62 -8.62 -9.44
CA PHE A 335 8.23 -9.19 -8.16
C PHE A 335 9.50 -9.45 -7.35
N ILE A 336 9.91 -8.44 -6.57
CA ILE A 336 11.13 -8.45 -5.76
C ILE A 336 10.93 -9.36 -4.55
N LYS A 337 9.72 -9.31 -3.97
CA LYS A 337 9.30 -10.13 -2.85
C LYS A 337 7.90 -10.66 -3.10
N ALA A 338 7.70 -11.95 -2.93
CA ALA A 338 6.41 -12.61 -2.96
C ALA A 338 6.42 -13.72 -1.90
N ARG A 339 5.82 -13.45 -0.73
CA ARG A 339 5.88 -14.38 0.41
C ARG A 339 5.21 -15.72 0.11
N ASN A 340 4.12 -15.68 -0.66
CA ASN A 340 3.33 -16.85 -1.07
C ASN A 340 3.34 -17.05 -2.60
N GLY A 341 4.40 -16.62 -3.28
CA GLY A 341 4.50 -16.68 -4.74
C GLY A 341 5.95 -16.67 -5.23
N ASP A 342 6.13 -16.28 -6.47
CA ASP A 342 7.42 -16.33 -7.16
C ASP A 342 7.99 -14.93 -7.41
N THR A 343 9.29 -14.78 -7.20
CA THR A 343 10.02 -13.61 -7.67
C THR A 343 10.30 -13.76 -9.17
N ARG A 344 9.75 -12.86 -9.99
CA ARG A 344 9.90 -12.88 -11.45
C ARG A 344 9.73 -11.49 -12.08
N MET A 345 10.05 -11.38 -13.34
CA MET A 345 9.72 -10.23 -14.16
C MET A 345 8.51 -10.51 -15.06
N SER A 346 7.68 -9.50 -15.27
CA SER A 346 6.61 -9.51 -16.26
C SER A 346 6.65 -8.22 -17.08
N PHE A 347 6.54 -8.36 -18.39
CA PHE A 347 6.54 -7.23 -19.32
C PHE A 347 5.12 -6.81 -19.61
N MET A 348 4.90 -5.51 -19.57
CA MET A 348 3.62 -4.85 -19.73
C MET A 348 3.72 -3.77 -20.79
N ARG A 349 2.61 -3.46 -21.41
CA ARG A 349 2.46 -2.32 -22.32
C ARG A 349 1.55 -1.27 -21.71
N ALA A 350 2.01 -0.03 -21.63
CA ALA A 350 1.25 1.08 -21.08
C ALA A 350 0.85 2.08 -22.18
N GLU A 351 -0.44 2.38 -22.24
CA GLU A 351 -1.00 3.50 -22.98
C GLU A 351 -1.28 4.63 -21.99
N PHE A 352 -0.24 5.41 -21.69
CA PHE A 352 -0.30 6.43 -20.63
C PHE A 352 -1.30 7.54 -20.91
N ASP A 353 -1.53 7.86 -22.18
CA ASP A 353 -2.52 8.83 -22.62
C ASP A 353 -3.95 8.35 -22.36
N LYS A 354 -4.19 7.05 -22.46
CA LYS A 354 -5.49 6.41 -22.18
C LYS A 354 -5.60 5.79 -20.78
N MET A 355 -4.62 5.99 -19.93
CA MET A 355 -4.62 5.44 -18.56
C MET A 355 -4.86 3.92 -18.50
N GLN A 356 -4.16 3.16 -19.36
CA GLN A 356 -4.28 1.70 -19.44
C GLN A 356 -2.92 1.01 -19.44
N VAL A 357 -2.88 -0.19 -18.84
CA VAL A 357 -1.76 -1.11 -18.85
C VAL A 357 -2.28 -2.49 -19.24
N SER A 358 -1.63 -3.15 -20.18
CA SER A 358 -1.94 -4.52 -20.59
C SER A 358 -0.72 -5.42 -20.48
N GLU A 359 -0.92 -6.72 -20.37
CA GLU A 359 0.17 -7.69 -20.43
C GLU A 359 0.70 -7.82 -21.85
N MET A 360 2.00 -8.02 -21.96
CA MET A 360 2.60 -8.47 -23.22
C MET A 360 2.54 -10.01 -23.25
N ASP A 361 1.98 -10.59 -24.29
CA ASP A 361 1.89 -12.05 -24.46
C ASP A 361 3.28 -12.68 -24.50
N THR A 362 4.19 -12.06 -25.26
CA THR A 362 5.59 -12.44 -25.36
C THR A 362 6.48 -11.34 -24.76
N PRO A 363 7.51 -11.70 -23.99
CA PRO A 363 8.49 -10.73 -23.53
C PRO A 363 9.25 -10.13 -24.73
N PRO A 364 9.88 -8.95 -24.56
CA PRO A 364 10.79 -8.41 -25.55
C PRO A 364 11.88 -9.42 -25.95
N THR A 365 12.39 -9.33 -27.16
CA THR A 365 13.45 -10.20 -27.66
C THR A 365 14.72 -10.03 -26.79
N GLN A 366 15.41 -11.11 -26.53
CA GLN A 366 16.72 -11.07 -25.88
C GLN A 366 17.83 -10.86 -26.93
N GLU A 367 18.87 -10.11 -26.55
CA GLU A 367 20.07 -10.03 -27.34
C GLU A 367 20.71 -11.42 -27.51
N ARG A 368 20.97 -11.83 -28.74
CA ARG A 368 21.63 -13.13 -29.00
C ARG A 368 23.08 -13.05 -28.50
N LYS A 369 23.43 -13.83 -27.47
CA LYS A 369 24.84 -14.05 -27.11
C LYS A 369 25.51 -14.71 -28.32
N ILE A 370 26.37 -14.00 -29.00
CA ILE A 370 27.28 -14.61 -29.99
C ILE A 370 28.29 -15.42 -29.16
N THR A 371 28.03 -16.71 -29.08
CA THR A 371 29.00 -17.63 -28.50
C THR A 371 30.15 -17.75 -29.53
N THR A 372 31.17 -16.91 -29.39
CA THR A 372 32.44 -17.16 -30.03
C THR A 372 32.96 -18.47 -29.47
N ARG A 373 32.79 -19.57 -30.20
CA ARG A 373 33.52 -20.81 -29.94
C ARG A 373 35.00 -20.49 -30.19
N SER A 374 35.78 -20.34 -29.12
CA SER A 374 37.23 -20.40 -29.12
C SER A 374 37.69 -21.85 -29.22
#